data_bf11329e6c8517857db6450ca42da72e
#
_entry.id   bf11329e6c8517857db6450ca42da72e
#
_cell.length_a   1.000
_cell.length_b   1.000
_cell.length_c   1.000
_cell.angle_alpha   90.00
_cell.angle_beta   90.00
_cell.angle_gamma   90.00
#
_symmetry.space_group_name_H-M   'P 1'
#
loop_
_entity.id
_entity.type
_entity.pdbx_description
1 polymer ?
#
loop_
_entity_poly.entity_id
_entity_poly.type
_entity_poly.pdbx_seq_one_letter_code
_entity_poly.pdbx_strand_id
1 'polypeptide(L)'
;LGDVYKRQVSDIAAEGMKSVVSITTKSVQDVQNYLGAYGFGGSQGYTTQQEVEGSGSGIIVGKNDDNLLIATNYHVVSGADTVSVTCIDGETYAATVNGYDEDKDLAVVSVALSDISDDTLDQIAVATIGSSDDLKVGEQVVAIGNALGYGQSVTTGIVSAKNRKMNDQGIEQDEDSDATNLIQTDAAINPGNSGGALLNMDGEVVGINSAKLASTEVEGMGYAIAISDVTD
;
A
#
# COMPACT_ATOMS: atom_id res chain seq x y z
N LEU A 1 35.49 -2.38 -21.91
CA LEU A 1 34.97 -2.87 -20.62
C LEU A 1 34.08 -1.76 -20.09
N GLY A 2 32.78 -1.81 -20.46
CA GLY A 2 31.80 -0.85 -19.96
C GLY A 2 31.56 -1.12 -18.49
N ASP A 3 31.71 -0.10 -17.67
CA ASP A 3 31.25 -0.11 -16.29
C ASP A 3 29.74 -0.31 -16.33
N VAL A 4 29.30 -1.50 -15.94
CA VAL A 4 27.90 -1.76 -15.63
C VAL A 4 27.68 -1.07 -14.28
N TYR A 5 27.26 0.19 -14.29
CA TYR A 5 26.77 0.86 -13.10
C TYR A 5 25.50 0.12 -12.64
N LYS A 6 25.65 -0.73 -11.66
CA LYS A 6 24.48 -1.23 -10.93
C LYS A 6 23.86 -0.04 -10.24
N ARG A 7 22.59 0.25 -10.56
CA ARG A 7 21.81 1.24 -9.79
C ARG A 7 21.87 0.84 -8.32
N GLN A 8 22.13 1.81 -7.47
CA GLN A 8 22.12 1.59 -6.03
C GLN A 8 20.72 1.74 -5.47
N VAL A 9 20.44 1.11 -4.33
CA VAL A 9 19.14 1.23 -3.65
C VAL A 9 18.78 2.70 -3.42
N SER A 10 19.75 3.57 -3.12
CA SER A 10 19.54 5.00 -2.95
C SER A 10 19.01 5.70 -4.20
N ASP A 11 19.48 5.29 -5.39
CA ASP A 11 19.06 5.90 -6.66
C ASP A 11 17.63 5.46 -7.00
N ILE A 12 17.36 4.17 -6.80
CA ILE A 12 16.02 3.58 -7.00
C ILE A 12 15.02 4.20 -6.02
N ALA A 13 15.40 4.35 -4.76
CA ALA A 13 14.57 4.98 -3.75
C ALA A 13 14.25 6.44 -4.11
N ALA A 14 15.24 7.23 -4.51
CA ALA A 14 15.05 8.63 -4.87
C ALA A 14 14.07 8.82 -6.04
N GLU A 15 14.06 7.91 -7.01
CA GLU A 15 13.10 7.94 -8.12
C GLU A 15 11.75 7.37 -7.71
N GLY A 16 11.73 6.21 -7.05
CA GLY A 16 10.50 5.52 -6.63
C GLY A 16 9.67 6.33 -5.63
N MET A 17 10.33 7.09 -4.74
CA MET A 17 9.65 7.95 -3.77
C MET A 17 8.74 9.01 -4.42
N LYS A 18 9.03 9.44 -5.64
CA LYS A 18 8.18 10.41 -6.39
C LYS A 18 6.84 9.80 -6.79
N SER A 19 6.76 8.49 -6.87
CA SER A 19 5.55 7.75 -7.24
C SER A 19 4.78 7.20 -6.05
N VAL A 20 5.30 7.36 -4.82
CA VAL A 20 4.67 6.82 -3.60
C VAL A 20 4.12 7.95 -2.76
N VAL A 21 2.85 7.83 -2.39
CA VAL A 21 2.09 8.81 -1.61
C VAL A 21 1.68 8.23 -0.26
N SER A 22 1.39 9.10 0.71
CA SER A 22 0.70 8.72 1.94
C SER A 22 -0.81 8.77 1.72
N ILE A 23 -1.52 7.79 2.25
CA ILE A 23 -2.98 7.78 2.29
C ILE A 23 -3.40 7.85 3.76
N THR A 24 -4.23 8.84 4.09
CA THR A 24 -4.84 9.00 5.40
C THR A 24 -6.35 8.87 5.25
N THR A 25 -6.96 8.09 6.13
CA THR A 25 -8.40 7.86 6.13
C THR A 25 -8.98 8.24 7.48
N LYS A 26 -10.22 8.73 7.46
CA LYS A 26 -10.98 8.99 8.67
C LYS A 26 -12.32 8.30 8.58
N SER A 27 -12.71 7.66 9.67
CA SER A 27 -14.03 7.05 9.84
C SER A 27 -14.61 7.41 11.20
N VAL A 28 -15.94 7.50 11.27
CA VAL A 28 -16.66 7.72 12.51
C VAL A 28 -17.22 6.38 12.98
N GLN A 29 -16.71 5.86 14.08
CA GLN A 29 -17.21 4.63 14.68
C GLN A 29 -18.05 4.93 15.91
N ASP A 30 -19.20 4.28 15.99
CA ASP A 30 -20.05 4.30 17.19
C ASP A 30 -19.48 3.36 18.24
N VAL A 31 -18.81 3.89 19.25
CA VAL A 31 -18.30 3.11 20.38
C VAL A 31 -19.44 2.91 21.39
N GLN A 32 -20.02 1.72 21.39
CA GLN A 32 -20.92 1.31 22.47
C GLN A 32 -20.09 1.00 23.72
N ASN A 33 -20.01 1.95 24.63
CA ASN A 33 -19.45 1.69 25.95
C ASN A 33 -20.38 0.79 26.73
N TYR A 34 -20.07 -0.52 26.74
CA TYR A 34 -20.68 -1.47 27.65
C TYR A 34 -20.14 -1.23 29.08
N LEU A 35 -20.64 -0.21 29.75
CA LEU A 35 -20.52 -0.06 31.19
C LEU A 35 -21.65 -0.85 31.86
N GLY A 36 -21.58 -2.15 31.76
CA GLY A 36 -22.60 -3.02 32.29
C GLY A 36 -22.04 -4.25 32.94
N ALA A 37 -21.30 -4.12 34.04
CA ALA A 37 -21.00 -5.26 34.89
C ALA A 37 -20.77 -4.93 36.38
N TYR A 38 -21.42 -3.92 36.94
CA TYR A 38 -21.66 -3.87 38.39
C TYR A 38 -22.93 -3.05 38.64
N GLY A 39 -23.97 -3.76 39.06
CA GLY A 39 -25.35 -3.34 39.24
C GLY A 39 -25.57 -1.99 39.89
N PHE A 40 -26.44 -1.26 39.31
CA PHE A 40 -27.64 -0.60 39.86
C PHE A 40 -28.36 0.12 38.70
N GLY A 41 -29.58 -0.23 38.47
CA GLY A 41 -30.57 0.19 37.53
C GLY A 41 -30.38 1.51 36.75
N GLY A 42 -30.55 1.44 35.44
CA GLY A 42 -30.70 2.59 34.59
C GLY A 42 -30.04 2.37 33.22
N SER A 43 -30.75 1.67 32.32
CA SER A 43 -30.33 1.46 30.94
C SER A 43 -30.46 2.77 30.14
N GLN A 44 -29.38 3.51 30.00
CA GLN A 44 -29.17 4.42 28.88
C GLN A 44 -27.72 4.25 28.43
N GLY A 45 -27.53 3.43 27.41
CA GLY A 45 -26.25 3.35 26.71
C GLY A 45 -26.02 4.66 25.96
N TYR A 46 -24.99 5.39 26.34
CA TYR A 46 -24.51 6.51 25.57
C TYR A 46 -23.63 5.97 24.45
N THR A 47 -24.05 6.14 23.21
CA THR A 47 -23.20 5.92 22.04
C THR A 47 -22.28 7.13 21.90
N THR A 48 -20.99 6.93 22.06
CA THR A 48 -20.01 7.99 21.82
C THR A 48 -19.41 7.73 20.44
N GLN A 49 -19.51 8.71 19.56
CA GLN A 49 -18.84 8.69 18.26
C GLN A 49 -17.36 8.99 18.47
N GLN A 50 -16.51 8.09 17.97
CA GLN A 50 -15.06 8.27 18.00
C GLN A 50 -14.55 8.32 16.57
N GLU A 51 -13.79 9.35 16.24
CA GLU A 51 -13.06 9.44 14.98
C GLU A 51 -11.86 8.51 15.04
N VAL A 52 -11.77 7.60 14.07
CA VAL A 52 -10.65 6.67 13.91
C VAL A 52 -9.89 7.07 12.64
N GLU A 53 -8.60 7.29 12.77
CA GLU A 53 -7.70 7.57 11.66
C GLU A 53 -6.98 6.27 11.25
N GLY A 54 -7.03 5.96 9.96
CA GLY A 54 -6.23 4.93 9.33
C GLY A 54 -5.15 5.56 8.46
N SER A 55 -4.10 4.82 8.20
CA SER A 55 -3.03 5.27 7.33
C SER A 55 -2.37 4.14 6.58
N GLY A 56 -1.91 4.45 5.39
CA GLY A 56 -1.15 3.56 4.54
C GLY A 56 -0.42 4.34 3.46
N SER A 57 -0.04 3.65 2.43
CA SER A 57 0.63 4.20 1.25
C SER A 57 -0.17 3.96 -0.02
N GLY A 58 0.18 4.63 -1.09
CA GLY A 58 -0.34 4.41 -2.42
C GLY A 58 0.74 4.62 -3.47
N ILE A 59 0.49 4.11 -4.66
CA ILE A 59 1.38 4.20 -5.82
C ILE A 59 0.66 4.96 -6.91
N ILE A 60 1.25 6.03 -7.43
CA ILE A 60 0.75 6.76 -8.60
C ILE A 60 0.96 5.87 -9.82
N VAL A 61 -0.12 5.27 -10.32
CA VAL A 61 -0.09 4.30 -11.43
C VAL A 61 -0.48 4.90 -12.77
N GLY A 62 -1.06 6.09 -12.78
CA GLY A 62 -1.45 6.76 -14.01
C GLY A 62 -2.12 8.09 -13.81
N LYS A 63 -2.52 8.68 -14.90
CA LYS A 63 -3.41 9.85 -14.95
C LYS A 63 -4.29 9.78 -16.21
N ASN A 64 -5.49 10.26 -16.09
CA ASN A 64 -6.36 10.54 -17.24
C ASN A 64 -6.54 12.06 -17.40
N ASP A 65 -7.52 12.49 -18.20
CA ASP A 65 -7.73 13.91 -18.49
C ASP A 65 -8.10 14.74 -17.24
N ASP A 66 -8.72 14.11 -16.25
CA ASP A 66 -9.29 14.79 -15.08
C ASP A 66 -8.62 14.40 -13.75
N ASN A 67 -8.01 13.21 -13.66
CA ASN A 67 -7.59 12.64 -12.40
C ASN A 67 -6.20 12.02 -12.41
N LEU A 68 -5.50 12.16 -11.30
CA LEU A 68 -4.36 11.34 -10.91
C LEU A 68 -4.89 10.03 -10.31
N LEU A 69 -4.39 8.87 -10.78
CA LEU A 69 -4.83 7.55 -10.36
C LEU A 69 -3.78 6.90 -9.45
N ILE A 70 -4.23 6.38 -8.32
CA ILE A 70 -3.37 5.85 -7.27
C ILE A 70 -3.89 4.47 -6.86
N ALA A 71 -3.03 3.45 -6.98
CA ALA A 71 -3.31 2.11 -6.47
C ALA A 71 -2.90 2.01 -4.99
N THR A 72 -3.68 1.26 -4.22
CA THR A 72 -3.41 0.98 -2.81
C THR A 72 -4.08 -0.34 -2.40
N ASN A 73 -3.92 -0.75 -1.14
CA ASN A 73 -4.69 -1.88 -0.61
C ASN A 73 -6.12 -1.48 -0.24
N TYR A 74 -7.06 -2.43 -0.41
CA TYR A 74 -8.44 -2.24 0.02
C TYR A 74 -8.55 -1.97 1.52
N HIS A 75 -7.82 -2.74 2.35
CA HIS A 75 -7.86 -2.57 3.81
C HIS A 75 -7.41 -1.18 4.28
N VAL A 76 -6.65 -0.43 3.47
CA VAL A 76 -6.23 0.95 3.78
C VAL A 76 -7.40 1.92 3.68
N VAL A 77 -8.33 1.70 2.73
CA VAL A 77 -9.44 2.63 2.44
C VAL A 77 -10.81 2.10 2.88
N SER A 78 -10.88 0.85 3.32
CA SER A 78 -12.12 0.18 3.73
C SER A 78 -12.77 0.88 4.90
N GLY A 79 -14.08 1.19 4.75
CA GLY A 79 -14.88 1.83 5.79
C GLY A 79 -14.51 3.30 6.08
N ALA A 80 -13.73 3.94 5.22
CA ALA A 80 -13.36 5.33 5.35
C ALA A 80 -14.52 6.26 4.92
N ASP A 81 -14.85 7.25 5.75
CA ASP A 81 -15.75 8.34 5.37
C ASP A 81 -15.05 9.38 4.49
N THR A 82 -13.75 9.60 4.74
CA THR A 82 -12.91 10.49 3.93
C THR A 82 -11.54 9.87 3.69
N VAL A 83 -11.01 10.13 2.49
CA VAL A 83 -9.67 9.73 2.07
C VAL A 83 -8.89 10.97 1.65
N SER A 84 -7.65 11.07 2.09
CA SER A 84 -6.72 12.13 1.70
C SER A 84 -5.41 11.52 1.24
N VAL A 85 -4.79 12.16 0.26
CA VAL A 85 -3.50 11.77 -0.32
C VAL A 85 -2.49 12.88 -0.06
N THR A 86 -1.35 12.54 0.54
CA THR A 86 -0.23 13.46 0.75
C THR A 86 0.91 13.08 -0.17
N CYS A 87 1.34 14.02 -1.01
CA CYS A 87 2.42 13.88 -1.96
C CYS A 87 3.81 14.05 -1.32
N ILE A 88 4.87 13.85 -2.11
CA ILE A 88 6.27 13.92 -1.66
C ILE A 88 6.68 15.29 -1.10
N ASP A 89 6.05 16.36 -1.57
CA ASP A 89 6.24 17.75 -1.12
C ASP A 89 5.53 18.09 0.20
N GLY A 90 4.70 17.16 0.70
CA GLY A 90 3.91 17.32 1.90
C GLY A 90 2.52 17.94 1.68
N GLU A 91 2.18 18.31 0.45
CA GLU A 91 0.85 18.81 0.10
C GLU A 91 -0.18 17.69 0.13
N THR A 92 -1.36 18.00 0.69
CA THR A 92 -2.43 17.02 0.92
C THR A 92 -3.69 17.39 0.13
N TYR A 93 -4.24 16.40 -0.55
CA TYR A 93 -5.39 16.53 -1.44
C TYR A 93 -6.49 15.56 -1.04
N ALA A 94 -7.75 15.98 -1.19
CA ALA A 94 -8.90 15.08 -1.05
C ALA A 94 -8.87 14.04 -2.17
N ALA A 95 -9.21 12.79 -1.82
CA ALA A 95 -9.25 11.70 -2.77
C ALA A 95 -10.59 10.98 -2.73
N THR A 96 -10.92 10.34 -3.84
CA THR A 96 -12.14 9.54 -4.02
C THR A 96 -11.75 8.09 -4.29
N VAL A 97 -12.42 7.12 -3.65
CA VAL A 97 -12.28 5.70 -3.98
C VAL A 97 -13.08 5.42 -5.25
N ASN A 98 -12.39 5.05 -6.32
CA ASN A 98 -13.00 4.80 -7.64
C ASN A 98 -13.50 3.36 -7.77
N GLY A 99 -12.81 2.42 -7.12
CA GLY A 99 -13.15 1.01 -7.13
C GLY A 99 -12.21 0.21 -6.24
N TYR A 100 -12.62 -1.01 -5.94
CA TYR A 100 -11.83 -1.93 -5.13
C TYR A 100 -12.18 -3.38 -5.45
N ASP A 101 -11.25 -4.26 -5.11
CA ASP A 101 -11.42 -5.70 -5.08
C ASP A 101 -11.01 -6.16 -3.67
N GLU A 102 -11.99 -6.60 -2.89
CA GLU A 102 -11.78 -7.02 -1.51
C GLU A 102 -11.02 -8.34 -1.42
N ASP A 103 -11.29 -9.26 -2.36
CA ASP A 103 -10.67 -10.59 -2.39
C ASP A 103 -9.16 -10.49 -2.71
N LYS A 104 -8.81 -9.54 -3.57
CA LYS A 104 -7.41 -9.26 -3.93
C LYS A 104 -6.74 -8.22 -3.01
N ASP A 105 -7.47 -7.64 -2.07
CA ASP A 105 -7.01 -6.54 -1.20
C ASP A 105 -6.47 -5.34 -1.99
N LEU A 106 -7.16 -4.95 -3.05
CA LEU A 106 -6.77 -3.85 -3.95
C LEU A 106 -7.81 -2.75 -3.99
N ALA A 107 -7.37 -1.51 -4.13
CA ALA A 107 -8.23 -0.37 -4.38
C ALA A 107 -7.54 0.65 -5.29
N VAL A 108 -8.34 1.44 -6.01
CA VAL A 108 -7.89 2.60 -6.77
C VAL A 108 -8.58 3.83 -6.21
N VAL A 109 -7.77 4.82 -5.86
CA VAL A 109 -8.23 6.15 -5.46
C VAL A 109 -7.78 7.17 -6.51
N SER A 110 -8.51 8.28 -6.59
CA SER A 110 -8.16 9.37 -7.50
C SER A 110 -8.14 10.72 -6.80
N VAL A 111 -7.29 11.60 -7.28
CA VAL A 111 -7.24 13.02 -6.92
C VAL A 111 -7.49 13.83 -8.20
N ALA A 112 -8.42 14.81 -8.14
CA ALA A 112 -8.68 15.68 -9.28
C ALA A 112 -7.43 16.49 -9.64
N LEU A 113 -7.00 16.45 -10.91
CA LEU A 113 -5.82 17.18 -11.37
C LEU A 113 -5.98 18.70 -11.22
N SER A 114 -7.23 19.21 -11.27
CA SER A 114 -7.55 20.62 -11.04
C SER A 114 -7.23 21.11 -9.62
N ASP A 115 -7.15 20.19 -8.65
CA ASP A 115 -6.90 20.50 -7.26
C ASP A 115 -5.41 20.44 -6.92
N ILE A 116 -4.61 19.77 -7.77
CA ILE A 116 -3.17 19.59 -7.57
C ILE A 116 -2.42 20.80 -8.11
N SER A 117 -1.53 21.39 -7.30
CA SER A 117 -0.70 22.49 -7.73
C SER A 117 0.33 22.09 -8.80
N ASP A 118 0.72 23.02 -9.67
CA ASP A 118 1.78 22.78 -10.66
C ASP A 118 3.11 22.38 -9.97
N ASP A 119 3.41 22.98 -8.82
CA ASP A 119 4.63 22.71 -8.05
C ASP A 119 4.64 21.25 -7.54
N THR A 120 3.49 20.70 -7.15
CA THR A 120 3.35 19.27 -6.77
C THR A 120 3.47 18.38 -8.00
N LEU A 121 2.80 18.74 -9.12
CA LEU A 121 2.83 17.96 -10.36
C LEU A 121 4.26 17.82 -10.92
N ASP A 122 5.11 18.83 -10.72
CA ASP A 122 6.52 18.80 -11.13
C ASP A 122 7.40 17.87 -10.25
N GLN A 123 6.93 17.53 -9.04
CA GLN A 123 7.69 16.71 -8.09
C GLN A 123 7.27 15.24 -8.05
N ILE A 124 6.06 14.94 -8.51
CA ILE A 124 5.54 13.58 -8.55
C ILE A 124 5.82 12.91 -9.90
N ALA A 125 5.78 11.59 -9.92
CA ALA A 125 5.94 10.80 -11.14
C ALA A 125 4.94 9.63 -11.16
N VAL A 126 4.49 9.24 -12.34
CA VAL A 126 3.80 7.99 -12.54
C VAL A 126 4.82 6.85 -12.46
N ALA A 127 4.53 5.82 -11.69
CA ALA A 127 5.40 4.68 -11.53
C ALA A 127 5.55 3.91 -12.85
N THR A 128 6.75 3.40 -13.10
CA THR A 128 6.96 2.42 -14.17
C THR A 128 6.52 1.05 -13.65
N ILE A 129 5.59 0.42 -14.33
CA ILE A 129 5.11 -0.92 -14.00
C ILE A 129 6.01 -1.95 -14.66
N GLY A 130 6.54 -2.87 -13.86
CA GLY A 130 7.34 -4.01 -14.31
C GLY A 130 6.51 -5.29 -14.41
N SER A 131 7.21 -6.43 -14.41
CA SER A 131 6.61 -7.77 -14.45
C SER A 131 7.03 -8.55 -13.20
N SER A 132 6.05 -9.01 -12.42
CA SER A 132 6.33 -9.91 -11.29
C SER A 132 6.65 -11.33 -11.75
N ASP A 133 6.25 -11.70 -12.98
CA ASP A 133 6.50 -13.03 -13.55
C ASP A 133 7.98 -13.24 -13.89
N ASP A 134 8.68 -12.16 -14.26
CA ASP A 134 10.09 -12.20 -14.62
C ASP A 134 11.04 -12.24 -13.41
N LEU A 135 10.53 -11.91 -12.20
CA LEU A 135 11.32 -11.95 -10.97
C LEU A 135 11.89 -13.36 -10.70
N LYS A 136 13.05 -13.40 -10.10
CA LYS A 136 13.68 -14.64 -9.63
C LYS A 136 13.93 -14.60 -8.13
N VAL A 137 13.78 -15.73 -7.48
CA VAL A 137 14.18 -15.88 -6.07
C VAL A 137 15.64 -15.52 -5.90
N GLY A 138 15.93 -14.67 -4.91
CA GLY A 138 17.26 -14.12 -4.64
C GLY A 138 17.53 -12.76 -5.31
N GLU A 139 16.65 -12.27 -6.20
CA GLU A 139 16.78 -10.91 -6.75
C GLU A 139 16.48 -9.87 -5.67
N GLN A 140 17.26 -8.79 -5.69
CA GLN A 140 17.11 -7.69 -4.74
C GLN A 140 15.86 -6.86 -5.07
N VAL A 141 15.14 -6.46 -4.02
CA VAL A 141 13.96 -5.61 -4.10
C VAL A 141 14.03 -4.47 -3.09
N VAL A 142 13.29 -3.40 -3.36
CA VAL A 142 13.19 -2.21 -2.53
C VAL A 142 11.72 -1.95 -2.24
N ALA A 143 11.34 -1.97 -0.96
CA ALA A 143 10.01 -1.62 -0.53
C ALA A 143 9.96 -0.16 -0.08
N ILE A 144 9.00 0.60 -0.62
CA ILE A 144 8.80 2.02 -0.30
C ILE A 144 7.38 2.20 0.24
N GLY A 145 7.27 2.96 1.32
CA GLY A 145 6.01 3.42 1.87
C GLY A 145 6.12 4.83 2.41
N ASN A 146 4.98 5.46 2.68
CA ASN A 146 4.88 6.81 3.23
C ASN A 146 3.73 6.87 4.24
N ALA A 147 3.93 6.26 5.41
CA ALA A 147 2.90 6.21 6.43
C ALA A 147 2.87 7.46 7.31
N LEU A 148 1.67 7.89 7.68
CA LEU A 148 1.40 8.89 8.73
C LEU A 148 2.04 10.27 8.49
N GLY A 149 2.54 10.58 7.29
CA GLY A 149 3.23 11.84 7.04
C GLY A 149 4.54 12.03 7.83
N TYR A 150 5.04 10.98 8.52
CA TYR A 150 6.33 11.02 9.21
C TYR A 150 7.53 10.90 8.26
N GLY A 151 7.24 10.91 6.97
CA GLY A 151 8.24 10.75 5.91
C GLY A 151 8.22 9.36 5.30
N GLN A 152 8.78 9.30 4.11
CA GLN A 152 8.88 8.06 3.36
C GLN A 152 9.88 7.12 4.03
N SER A 153 9.53 5.84 4.10
CA SER A 153 10.40 4.76 4.58
C SER A 153 10.81 3.87 3.41
N VAL A 154 12.07 3.48 3.41
CA VAL A 154 12.65 2.60 2.41
C VAL A 154 13.27 1.42 3.13
N THR A 155 12.89 0.21 2.72
CA THR A 155 13.54 -1.03 3.16
C THR A 155 14.01 -1.81 1.95
N THR A 156 14.99 -2.67 2.10
CA THR A 156 15.50 -3.53 1.03
C THR A 156 15.69 -4.93 1.51
N GLY A 157 15.54 -5.87 0.62
CA GLY A 157 15.70 -7.30 0.83
C GLY A 157 15.79 -8.02 -0.50
N ILE A 158 15.43 -9.28 -0.50
CA ILE A 158 15.39 -10.11 -1.70
C ILE A 158 14.02 -10.75 -1.88
N VAL A 159 13.74 -11.23 -3.08
CA VAL A 159 12.63 -12.14 -3.34
C VAL A 159 12.93 -13.47 -2.65
N SER A 160 12.23 -13.79 -1.57
CA SER A 160 12.41 -15.04 -0.81
C SER A 160 11.64 -16.20 -1.42
N ALA A 161 10.45 -15.92 -1.98
CA ALA A 161 9.62 -16.87 -2.72
C ALA A 161 8.67 -16.14 -3.67
N LYS A 162 8.12 -16.86 -4.64
CA LYS A 162 7.12 -16.38 -5.59
C LYS A 162 5.90 -17.32 -5.59
N ASN A 163 4.82 -16.85 -6.18
CA ASN A 163 3.59 -17.62 -6.40
C ASN A 163 3.05 -18.23 -5.11
N ARG A 164 3.18 -17.49 -4.01
CA ARG A 164 2.51 -17.84 -2.76
C ARG A 164 1.05 -17.45 -2.89
N LYS A 165 0.15 -18.37 -2.61
CA LYS A 165 -1.29 -18.12 -2.61
C LYS A 165 -1.76 -17.95 -1.18
N MET A 166 -2.69 -17.03 -0.96
CA MET A 166 -3.25 -16.77 0.35
C MET A 166 -4.77 -16.74 0.28
N ASN A 167 -5.38 -17.42 1.23
CA ASN A 167 -6.81 -17.33 1.50
C ASN A 167 -7.04 -16.84 2.94
N ASP A 168 -8.30 -16.75 3.36
CA ASP A 168 -8.72 -16.34 4.71
C ASP A 168 -8.16 -17.22 5.85
N GLN A 169 -7.61 -18.39 5.54
CA GLN A 169 -7.05 -19.34 6.50
C GLN A 169 -5.52 -19.33 6.57
N GLY A 170 -4.86 -18.56 5.72
CA GLY A 170 -3.41 -18.44 5.66
C GLY A 170 -2.82 -18.72 4.27
N ILE A 171 -1.50 -18.94 4.22
CA ILE A 171 -0.80 -19.19 2.95
C ILE A 171 -1.07 -20.63 2.51
N GLU A 172 -1.67 -20.79 1.34
CA GLU A 172 -1.87 -22.07 0.69
C GLU A 172 -0.76 -22.40 -0.30
N GLN A 173 -0.53 -23.70 -0.52
CA GLN A 173 0.40 -24.21 -1.53
C GLN A 173 -0.33 -24.77 -2.77
N ASP A 174 -1.63 -24.50 -2.89
CA ASP A 174 -2.42 -25.01 -4.02
C ASP A 174 -2.26 -24.08 -5.23
N GLU A 175 -1.55 -24.55 -6.25
CA GLU A 175 -1.24 -23.80 -7.47
C GLU A 175 -2.49 -23.54 -8.34
N ASP A 176 -3.59 -24.27 -8.14
CA ASP A 176 -4.81 -24.19 -8.94
C ASP A 176 -5.89 -23.25 -8.34
N SER A 177 -5.61 -22.55 -7.24
CA SER A 177 -6.57 -21.61 -6.64
C SER A 177 -6.59 -20.28 -7.39
N ASP A 178 -7.78 -19.65 -7.50
CA ASP A 178 -7.96 -18.26 -8.00
C ASP A 178 -7.46 -17.19 -7.02
N ALA A 179 -6.76 -17.60 -5.95
CA ALA A 179 -6.20 -16.72 -4.95
C ALA A 179 -5.09 -15.83 -5.54
N THR A 180 -4.94 -14.64 -5.02
CA THR A 180 -3.94 -13.65 -5.42
C THR A 180 -2.52 -14.19 -5.25
N ASN A 181 -1.68 -14.04 -6.27
CA ASN A 181 -0.27 -14.38 -6.17
C ASN A 181 0.50 -13.37 -5.33
N LEU A 182 1.29 -13.88 -4.41
CA LEU A 182 2.12 -13.09 -3.52
C LEU A 182 3.60 -13.31 -3.80
N ILE A 183 4.35 -12.21 -3.69
CA ILE A 183 5.80 -12.19 -3.62
C ILE A 183 6.17 -12.16 -2.13
N GLN A 184 6.94 -13.15 -1.68
CA GLN A 184 7.53 -13.16 -0.35
C GLN A 184 8.91 -12.48 -0.40
N THR A 185 9.18 -11.61 0.57
CA THR A 185 10.47 -10.89 0.71
C THR A 185 10.89 -10.81 2.18
N ASP A 186 12.18 -10.69 2.43
CA ASP A 186 12.74 -10.37 3.74
C ASP A 186 12.94 -8.84 3.95
N ALA A 187 12.61 -8.02 2.95
CA ALA A 187 12.45 -6.58 3.15
C ALA A 187 11.37 -6.34 4.22
N ALA A 188 11.62 -5.43 5.15
CA ALA A 188 10.69 -5.16 6.24
C ALA A 188 9.39 -4.54 5.70
N ILE A 189 8.30 -5.30 5.78
CA ILE A 189 6.93 -4.87 5.47
C ILE A 189 6.20 -4.67 6.79
N ASN A 190 5.79 -3.44 7.08
CA ASN A 190 5.18 -3.05 8.35
C ASN A 190 3.92 -2.21 8.09
N PRO A 191 3.04 -2.03 9.08
CA PRO A 191 1.99 -1.03 9.02
C PRO A 191 2.57 0.32 8.62
N GLY A 192 2.06 0.87 7.52
CA GLY A 192 2.55 2.12 6.96
C GLY A 192 3.16 1.99 5.57
N ASN A 193 3.82 0.90 5.22
CA ASN A 193 4.18 0.67 3.83
C ASN A 193 3.16 -0.19 3.05
N SER A 194 2.07 -0.64 3.71
CA SER A 194 0.90 -1.22 3.04
C SER A 194 0.34 -0.28 1.97
N GLY A 195 0.12 -0.81 0.77
CA GLY A 195 -0.31 -0.06 -0.41
C GLY A 195 0.83 0.64 -1.15
N GLY A 196 2.04 0.67 -0.58
CA GLY A 196 3.24 1.20 -1.22
C GLY A 196 3.90 0.21 -2.18
N ALA A 197 4.96 0.65 -2.85
CA ALA A 197 5.61 -0.07 -3.92
C ALA A 197 6.65 -1.08 -3.43
N LEU A 198 6.66 -2.27 -4.06
CA LEU A 198 7.82 -3.14 -4.13
C LEU A 198 8.47 -2.95 -5.51
N LEU A 199 9.73 -2.50 -5.53
CA LEU A 199 10.49 -2.19 -6.75
C LEU A 199 11.56 -3.24 -6.99
N ASN A 200 11.81 -3.56 -8.27
CA ASN A 200 13.02 -4.26 -8.70
C ASN A 200 14.22 -3.29 -8.78
N MET A 201 15.40 -3.81 -9.14
CA MET A 201 16.62 -3.01 -9.25
C MET A 201 16.67 -2.13 -10.52
N ASP A 202 15.68 -2.21 -11.39
CA ASP A 202 15.48 -1.28 -12.51
C ASP A 202 14.56 -0.11 -12.13
N GLY A 203 13.99 -0.13 -10.91
CA GLY A 203 13.07 0.89 -10.39
C GLY A 203 11.63 0.72 -10.86
N GLU A 204 11.28 -0.47 -11.32
CA GLU A 204 9.94 -0.81 -11.77
C GLU A 204 9.13 -1.43 -10.63
N VAL A 205 7.84 -1.11 -10.55
CA VAL A 205 6.91 -1.71 -9.58
C VAL A 205 6.63 -3.15 -9.98
N VAL A 206 6.99 -4.08 -9.11
CA VAL A 206 6.76 -5.51 -9.27
C VAL A 206 5.74 -6.07 -8.28
N GLY A 207 5.34 -5.25 -7.29
CA GLY A 207 4.30 -5.64 -6.33
C GLY A 207 3.79 -4.46 -5.51
N ILE A 208 2.66 -4.70 -4.83
CA ILE A 208 2.05 -3.78 -3.87
C ILE A 208 2.23 -4.37 -2.47
N ASN A 209 2.96 -3.68 -1.61
CA ASN A 209 3.25 -4.15 -0.25
C ASN A 209 1.96 -4.32 0.56
N SER A 210 1.85 -5.39 1.36
CA SER A 210 0.71 -5.61 2.25
C SER A 210 1.16 -6.12 3.61
N ALA A 211 1.08 -5.26 4.62
CA ALA A 211 1.40 -5.63 6.00
C ALA A 211 0.30 -6.49 6.65
N LYS A 212 -0.94 -6.46 6.13
CA LYS A 212 -2.03 -7.34 6.58
C LYS A 212 -1.66 -8.82 6.39
N LEU A 213 -0.87 -9.10 5.36
CA LEU A 213 -0.45 -10.44 4.98
C LEU A 213 0.82 -10.90 5.71
N ALA A 214 1.54 -9.97 6.34
CA ALA A 214 2.73 -10.29 7.13
C ALA A 214 2.33 -11.03 8.41
N SER A 215 2.91 -12.20 8.65
CA SER A 215 2.71 -12.92 9.91
C SER A 215 3.39 -12.16 11.04
N THR A 216 2.64 -11.82 12.09
CA THR A 216 3.19 -11.19 13.31
C THR A 216 4.06 -12.15 14.14
N GLU A 217 4.05 -13.44 13.81
CA GLU A 217 4.75 -14.49 14.58
C GLU A 217 6.10 -14.89 13.96
N VAL A 218 6.40 -14.47 12.70
CA VAL A 218 7.63 -14.86 12.00
C VAL A 218 8.36 -13.63 11.48
N GLU A 219 9.48 -13.30 12.09
CA GLU A 219 10.36 -12.22 11.62
C GLU A 219 10.96 -12.56 10.23
N GLY A 220 11.09 -11.54 9.38
CA GLY A 220 11.71 -11.68 8.06
C GLY A 220 10.80 -12.28 6.97
N MET A 221 9.48 -12.28 7.18
CA MET A 221 8.50 -12.68 6.17
C MET A 221 7.55 -11.52 5.86
N GLY A 222 7.88 -10.75 4.83
CA GLY A 222 7.02 -9.73 4.25
C GLY A 222 6.36 -10.23 2.96
N TYR A 223 5.22 -9.64 2.59
CA TYR A 223 4.49 -10.00 1.39
C TYR A 223 4.09 -8.78 0.58
N ALA A 224 4.09 -8.95 -0.74
CA ALA A 224 3.53 -8.00 -1.68
C ALA A 224 2.63 -8.73 -2.68
N ILE A 225 1.53 -8.10 -3.07
CA ILE A 225 0.65 -8.57 -4.13
C ILE A 225 1.40 -8.43 -5.45
N ALA A 226 1.46 -9.51 -6.23
CA ALA A 226 2.17 -9.55 -7.51
C ALA A 226 1.53 -8.58 -8.51
N ILE A 227 2.32 -7.70 -9.14
CA ILE A 227 1.80 -6.65 -10.02
C ILE A 227 1.15 -7.22 -11.29
N SER A 228 1.62 -8.35 -11.79
CA SER A 228 1.06 -8.98 -13.00
C SER A 228 -0.40 -9.44 -12.80
N ASP A 229 -0.84 -9.69 -11.55
CA ASP A 229 -2.23 -10.04 -11.23
C ASP A 229 -3.16 -8.82 -11.14
N VAL A 230 -2.59 -7.61 -11.18
CA VAL A 230 -3.31 -6.33 -10.99
C VAL A 230 -3.55 -5.62 -12.31
N THR A 231 -2.71 -5.88 -13.31
CA THR A 231 -2.71 -5.15 -14.59
C THR A 231 -3.55 -5.82 -15.67
N ASP A 232 -4.12 -6.99 -15.42
CA ASP A 232 -5.11 -7.69 -16.24
C ASP A 232 -6.53 -7.29 -15.79
#